data_470377ec0befefe80d05accf212dd063
#
_entry.id   470377ec0befefe80d05accf212dd063
#
_cell.length_a   1.000
_cell.length_b   1.000
_cell.length_c   1.000
_cell.angle_alpha   90.00
_cell.angle_beta   90.00
_cell.angle_gamma   90.00
#
_symmetry.space_group_name_H-M   'P 1'
#
loop_
_entity.id
_entity.type
_entity.pdbx_description
1 polymer ?
#
loop_
_entity_poly.entity_id
_entity_poly.type
_entity_poly.pdbx_seq_one_letter_code
_entity_poly.pdbx_strand_id
1 'polypeptide(L)'
;MTSIAIPESVWHIGREAFSGCEALKEIHISNLSAWCEMSFYDLTDNAGDSPLNYADGLYLNDELITDLVVPGDVREIGAHSFEGYKNLRSVVLHDEIMAIHKSAFFNCANLTDITFAYEVEYIGPYTFDGTPWLENQPDGEIYIGKLLYKYKGEMPSNTSIVIKDGTKLICKSAFNNCKGLTSITFPSSLEA
;
A
#
# COMPACT_ATOMS: atom_id res chain seq x y z
N MET A 1 16.81 -8.88 -21.14
CA MET A 1 17.37 -8.81 -19.75
C MET A 1 16.42 -9.59 -18.88
N THR A 2 16.90 -10.62 -18.20
CA THR A 2 16.04 -11.51 -17.38
C THR A 2 16.11 -11.17 -15.88
N SER A 3 17.18 -10.51 -15.45
CA SER A 3 17.33 -10.06 -14.07
C SER A 3 17.97 -8.68 -14.00
N ILE A 4 17.69 -7.95 -12.92
CA ILE A 4 18.27 -6.65 -12.60
C ILE A 4 18.64 -6.61 -11.11
N ALA A 5 19.82 -6.04 -10.80
CA ALA A 5 20.17 -5.69 -9.43
C ALA A 5 19.97 -4.19 -9.21
N ILE A 6 19.24 -3.84 -8.16
CA ILE A 6 18.99 -2.46 -7.77
C ILE A 6 19.85 -2.14 -6.53
N PRO A 7 20.85 -1.26 -6.66
CA PRO A 7 21.71 -0.86 -5.55
C PRO A 7 20.94 -0.08 -4.48
N GLU A 8 21.34 -0.21 -3.22
CA GLU A 8 20.74 0.51 -2.08
C GLU A 8 20.82 2.05 -2.18
N SER A 9 21.72 2.58 -3.02
CA SER A 9 21.82 4.01 -3.27
C SER A 9 20.72 4.57 -4.18
N VAL A 10 19.92 3.69 -4.81
CA VAL A 10 18.77 4.10 -5.63
C VAL A 10 17.59 4.32 -4.69
N TRP A 11 17.12 5.57 -4.61
CA TRP A 11 16.00 5.96 -3.76
C TRP A 11 14.70 6.23 -4.55
N HIS A 12 14.83 6.33 -5.88
CA HIS A 12 13.71 6.64 -6.76
C HIS A 12 13.92 6.04 -8.14
N ILE A 13 12.86 5.49 -8.71
CA ILE A 13 12.79 5.04 -10.10
C ILE A 13 11.54 5.65 -10.72
N GLY A 14 11.72 6.38 -11.83
CA GLY A 14 10.64 7.08 -12.50
C GLY A 14 9.61 6.12 -13.12
N ARG A 15 8.41 6.65 -13.33
CA ARG A 15 7.31 5.93 -13.98
C ARG A 15 7.73 5.28 -15.30
N GLU A 16 7.22 4.09 -15.56
CA GLU A 16 7.42 3.34 -16.81
C GLU A 16 8.88 3.01 -17.14
N ALA A 17 9.82 3.16 -16.16
CA ALA A 17 11.25 2.87 -16.39
C ALA A 17 11.48 1.44 -16.90
N PHE A 18 10.59 0.49 -16.57
CA PHE A 18 10.65 -0.90 -17.02
C PHE A 18 9.49 -1.29 -17.95
N SER A 19 8.74 -0.31 -18.45
CA SER A 19 7.64 -0.59 -19.40
C SER A 19 8.14 -1.34 -20.63
N GLY A 20 7.43 -2.43 -21.00
CA GLY A 20 7.83 -3.29 -22.10
C GLY A 20 9.00 -4.23 -21.81
N CYS A 21 9.52 -4.29 -20.57
CA CYS A 21 10.55 -5.25 -20.20
C CYS A 21 9.98 -6.66 -19.96
N GLU A 22 9.26 -7.23 -20.93
CA GLU A 22 8.55 -8.52 -20.83
C GLU A 22 9.44 -9.72 -20.46
N ALA A 23 10.74 -9.61 -20.68
CA ALA A 23 11.71 -10.64 -20.33
C ALA A 23 12.25 -10.50 -18.90
N LEU A 24 11.91 -9.43 -18.17
CA LEU A 24 12.35 -9.23 -16.79
C LEU A 24 11.65 -10.24 -15.88
N LYS A 25 12.46 -11.04 -15.16
CA LYS A 25 11.98 -12.10 -14.27
C LYS A 25 12.31 -11.81 -12.81
N GLU A 26 13.47 -11.26 -12.56
CA GLU A 26 14.05 -11.21 -11.22
C GLU A 26 14.56 -9.79 -10.93
N ILE A 27 14.20 -9.29 -9.76
CA ILE A 27 14.76 -8.06 -9.19
C ILE A 27 15.54 -8.48 -7.95
N HIS A 28 16.83 -8.16 -7.93
CA HIS A 28 17.73 -8.47 -6.82
C HIS A 28 18.05 -7.19 -6.04
N ILE A 29 17.94 -7.27 -4.73
CA ILE A 29 18.29 -6.21 -3.79
C ILE A 29 19.18 -6.77 -2.68
N SER A 30 20.04 -5.92 -2.11
CA SER A 30 20.87 -6.23 -0.96
C SER A 30 20.41 -5.56 0.33
N ASN A 31 19.49 -4.61 0.23
CA ASN A 31 18.98 -3.83 1.37
C ASN A 31 17.45 -3.69 1.28
N LEU A 32 16.76 -4.38 2.18
CA LEU A 32 15.29 -4.38 2.22
C LEU A 32 14.72 -3.04 2.71
N SER A 33 15.41 -2.36 3.65
CA SER A 33 14.98 -1.04 4.13
C SER A 33 14.97 -0.02 2.99
N ALA A 34 16.06 0.02 2.20
CA ALA A 34 16.13 0.89 1.03
C ALA A 34 15.01 0.62 0.01
N TRP A 35 14.67 -0.65 -0.21
CA TRP A 35 13.54 -1.00 -1.08
C TRP A 35 12.20 -0.56 -0.50
N CYS A 36 11.95 -0.81 0.78
CA CYS A 36 10.69 -0.43 1.43
C CYS A 36 10.41 1.07 1.33
N GLU A 37 11.44 1.90 1.46
CA GLU A 37 11.32 3.37 1.40
C GLU A 37 11.38 3.92 -0.03
N MET A 38 11.75 3.09 -1.01
CA MET A 38 11.83 3.50 -2.42
C MET A 38 10.45 3.81 -2.98
N SER A 39 10.38 4.86 -3.77
CA SER A 39 9.15 5.28 -4.45
C SER A 39 9.29 5.17 -5.96
N PHE A 40 8.24 4.66 -6.61
CA PHE A 40 8.16 4.44 -8.05
C PHE A 40 7.03 5.30 -8.62
N TYR A 41 7.27 6.58 -8.87
CA TYR A 41 6.25 7.48 -9.39
C TYR A 41 6.85 8.63 -10.21
N ASP A 42 6.02 9.30 -10.97
CA ASP A 42 6.39 10.56 -11.62
C ASP A 42 6.27 11.71 -10.62
N LEU A 43 7.30 12.53 -10.52
CA LEU A 43 7.34 13.69 -9.62
C LEU A 43 6.33 14.79 -10.00
N THR A 44 5.77 14.73 -11.21
CA THR A 44 4.85 15.75 -11.74
C THR A 44 3.39 15.43 -11.52
N ASP A 45 2.97 14.15 -11.62
CA ASP A 45 1.57 13.74 -11.55
C ASP A 45 1.28 12.65 -10.51
N ASN A 46 2.28 12.19 -9.78
CA ASN A 46 2.19 11.06 -8.84
C ASN A 46 1.65 9.76 -9.47
N ALA A 47 1.69 9.63 -10.79
CA ALA A 47 1.44 8.35 -11.43
C ALA A 47 2.67 7.46 -11.26
N GLY A 48 2.48 6.22 -10.88
CA GLY A 48 3.57 5.31 -10.56
C GLY A 48 3.43 3.98 -11.25
N ASP A 49 4.52 3.25 -11.33
CA ASP A 49 4.59 1.92 -11.91
C ASP A 49 5.79 1.15 -11.34
N SER A 50 5.50 0.17 -10.52
CA SER A 50 6.53 -0.69 -9.93
C SER A 50 7.13 -1.64 -10.97
N PRO A 51 8.45 -1.88 -10.95
CA PRO A 51 9.05 -2.94 -11.75
C PRO A 51 8.52 -4.35 -11.40
N LEU A 52 7.87 -4.51 -10.24
CA LEU A 52 7.21 -5.76 -9.83
C LEU A 52 5.93 -6.07 -10.63
N ASN A 53 5.39 -5.10 -11.38
CA ASN A 53 4.34 -5.36 -12.37
C ASN A 53 4.85 -6.21 -13.54
N TYR A 54 6.14 -6.20 -13.81
CA TYR A 54 6.78 -6.89 -14.94
C TYR A 54 7.60 -8.10 -14.51
N ALA A 55 8.20 -8.07 -13.32
CA ALA A 55 9.04 -9.14 -12.80
C ALA A 55 8.23 -10.23 -12.10
N ASP A 56 8.77 -11.46 -12.15
CA ASP A 56 8.17 -12.59 -11.45
C ASP A 56 8.55 -12.61 -9.95
N GLY A 57 9.68 -12.02 -9.53
CA GLY A 57 10.13 -12.07 -8.14
C GLY A 57 11.04 -10.94 -7.69
N LEU A 58 10.95 -10.61 -6.39
CA LEU A 58 11.87 -9.76 -5.65
C LEU A 58 12.73 -10.64 -4.73
N TYR A 59 14.05 -10.53 -4.86
CA TYR A 59 15.02 -11.35 -4.15
C TYR A 59 15.89 -10.49 -3.25
N LEU A 60 15.95 -10.82 -1.97
CA LEU A 60 16.89 -10.25 -1.00
C LEU A 60 18.05 -11.24 -0.79
N ASN A 61 19.26 -10.85 -1.20
CA ASN A 61 20.44 -11.73 -1.10
C ASN A 61 20.16 -13.13 -1.70
N ASP A 62 19.56 -13.17 -2.89
CA ASP A 62 19.16 -14.35 -3.65
C ASP A 62 18.02 -15.20 -3.04
N GLU A 63 17.39 -14.75 -1.96
CA GLU A 63 16.20 -15.38 -1.40
C GLU A 63 14.92 -14.66 -1.84
N LEU A 64 13.95 -15.40 -2.39
CA LEU A 64 12.66 -14.84 -2.83
C LEU A 64 11.85 -14.36 -1.63
N ILE A 65 11.43 -13.10 -1.65
CA ILE A 65 10.56 -12.54 -0.63
C ILE A 65 9.12 -12.97 -0.90
N THR A 66 8.52 -13.74 0.00
CA THR A 66 7.08 -14.09 -0.03
C THR A 66 6.35 -13.56 1.20
N ASP A 67 7.08 -13.36 2.27
CA ASP A 67 6.58 -12.86 3.54
C ASP A 67 7.46 -11.68 3.96
N LEU A 68 6.88 -10.50 4.01
CA LEU A 68 7.59 -9.27 4.30
C LEU A 68 7.51 -8.96 5.79
N VAL A 69 8.64 -9.06 6.47
CA VAL A 69 8.81 -8.44 7.78
C VAL A 69 9.56 -7.12 7.56
N VAL A 70 8.86 -6.00 7.73
CA VAL A 70 9.45 -4.68 7.49
C VAL A 70 10.57 -4.44 8.51
N PRO A 71 11.78 -4.06 8.06
CA PRO A 71 12.91 -3.80 8.96
C PRO A 71 12.64 -2.66 9.95
N GLY A 72 13.16 -2.78 11.18
CA GLY A 72 12.87 -1.86 12.27
C GLY A 72 13.40 -0.42 12.12
N ASP A 73 14.24 -0.16 11.13
CA ASP A 73 14.75 1.16 10.76
C ASP A 73 13.86 1.89 9.73
N VAL A 74 12.95 1.18 9.06
CA VAL A 74 12.00 1.77 8.10
C VAL A 74 10.93 2.56 8.83
N ARG A 75 10.62 3.75 8.34
CA ARG A 75 9.55 4.62 8.88
C ARG A 75 8.38 4.78 7.94
N GLU A 76 8.61 4.61 6.66
CA GLU A 76 7.60 4.79 5.62
C GLU A 76 7.71 3.71 4.56
N ILE A 77 6.57 3.22 4.06
CA ILE A 77 6.54 2.35 2.88
C ILE A 77 6.30 3.23 1.68
N GLY A 78 7.25 3.24 0.76
CA GLY A 78 7.26 4.12 -0.41
C GLY A 78 6.09 3.88 -1.37
N ALA A 79 5.76 4.90 -2.15
CA ALA A 79 4.68 4.79 -3.13
C ALA A 79 5.02 3.76 -4.21
N HIS A 80 4.06 2.87 -4.49
CA HIS A 80 4.17 1.79 -5.49
C HIS A 80 5.29 0.76 -5.21
N SER A 81 5.91 0.74 -4.02
CA SER A 81 7.10 -0.08 -3.72
C SER A 81 6.88 -1.59 -3.91
N PHE A 82 5.67 -2.08 -3.63
CA PHE A 82 5.30 -3.49 -3.84
C PHE A 82 4.11 -3.65 -4.80
N GLU A 83 3.74 -2.61 -5.55
CA GLU A 83 2.63 -2.69 -6.50
C GLU A 83 2.80 -3.85 -7.47
N GLY A 84 1.73 -4.64 -7.64
CA GLY A 84 1.69 -5.78 -8.56
C GLY A 84 2.48 -7.00 -8.12
N TYR A 85 3.09 -6.98 -6.92
CA TYR A 85 3.93 -8.09 -6.46
C TYR A 85 3.10 -9.33 -6.11
N LYS A 86 3.06 -10.27 -7.05
CA LYS A 86 2.21 -11.48 -6.97
C LYS A 86 2.68 -12.49 -5.93
N ASN A 87 3.98 -12.51 -5.55
CA ASN A 87 4.49 -13.50 -4.60
C ASN A 87 4.29 -13.11 -3.14
N LEU A 88 3.94 -11.85 -2.85
CA LEU A 88 3.74 -11.39 -1.49
C LEU A 88 2.47 -11.98 -0.88
N ARG A 89 2.60 -12.68 0.26
CA ARG A 89 1.53 -13.36 0.98
C ARG A 89 1.17 -12.68 2.29
N SER A 90 2.20 -12.23 3.00
CA SER A 90 2.03 -11.57 4.29
C SER A 90 2.92 -10.35 4.44
N VAL A 91 2.46 -9.38 5.26
CA VAL A 91 3.22 -8.18 5.64
C VAL A 91 3.10 -8.00 7.15
N VAL A 92 4.23 -7.83 7.82
CA VAL A 92 4.31 -7.47 9.23
C VAL A 92 4.94 -6.09 9.34
N LEU A 93 4.16 -5.12 9.82
CA LEU A 93 4.59 -3.75 10.10
C LEU A 93 4.89 -3.61 11.60
N HIS A 94 6.01 -3.00 11.94
CA HIS A 94 6.35 -2.69 13.35
C HIS A 94 5.80 -1.32 13.77
N ASP A 95 5.77 -1.03 15.08
CA ASP A 95 5.09 0.15 15.66
C ASP A 95 5.72 1.51 15.29
N GLU A 96 6.88 1.51 14.68
CA GLU A 96 7.56 2.74 14.25
C GLU A 96 7.21 3.16 12.82
N ILE A 97 6.35 2.41 12.11
CA ILE A 97 5.86 2.78 10.78
C ILE A 97 4.85 3.92 10.92
N MET A 98 5.18 5.08 10.36
CA MET A 98 4.32 6.27 10.36
C MET A 98 3.45 6.37 9.11
N ALA A 99 3.97 5.97 7.93
CA ALA A 99 3.25 6.15 6.68
C ALA A 99 3.35 4.94 5.75
N ILE A 100 2.25 4.66 5.05
CA ILE A 100 2.21 3.74 3.90
C ILE A 100 1.68 4.55 2.72
N HIS A 101 2.54 4.77 1.74
CA HIS A 101 2.21 5.67 0.65
C HIS A 101 1.29 5.05 -0.41
N LYS A 102 0.86 5.88 -1.35
CA LYS A 102 -0.07 5.55 -2.44
C LYS A 102 0.31 4.24 -3.13
N SER A 103 -0.66 3.36 -3.32
CA SER A 103 -0.52 2.11 -4.08
C SER A 103 0.64 1.21 -3.63
N ALA A 104 1.16 1.36 -2.40
CA ALA A 104 2.33 0.60 -1.95
C ALA A 104 2.17 -0.92 -2.12
N PHE A 105 0.95 -1.46 -1.91
CA PHE A 105 0.59 -2.87 -2.06
C PHE A 105 -0.54 -3.09 -3.07
N PHE A 106 -0.78 -2.13 -3.96
CA PHE A 106 -1.84 -2.24 -4.97
C PHE A 106 -1.64 -3.48 -5.84
N ASN A 107 -2.73 -4.25 -6.08
CA ASN A 107 -2.71 -5.48 -6.87
C ASN A 107 -1.70 -6.56 -6.41
N CYS A 108 -1.33 -6.60 -5.12
CA CYS A 108 -0.64 -7.76 -4.55
C CYS A 108 -1.61 -8.94 -4.46
N ALA A 109 -1.76 -9.69 -5.56
CA ALA A 109 -2.84 -10.65 -5.78
C ALA A 109 -2.87 -11.85 -4.81
N ASN A 110 -1.80 -12.09 -4.06
CA ASN A 110 -1.73 -13.15 -3.05
C ASN A 110 -1.58 -12.63 -1.62
N LEU A 111 -1.66 -11.31 -1.40
CA LEU A 111 -1.53 -10.72 -0.05
C LEU A 111 -2.82 -10.94 0.74
N THR A 112 -2.80 -11.94 1.63
CA THR A 112 -3.92 -12.33 2.48
C THR A 112 -3.82 -11.81 3.90
N ASP A 113 -2.60 -11.60 4.40
CA ASP A 113 -2.34 -11.32 5.80
C ASP A 113 -1.52 -10.04 5.98
N ILE A 114 -2.05 -9.11 6.78
CA ILE A 114 -1.34 -7.88 7.15
C ILE A 114 -1.46 -7.67 8.66
N THR A 115 -0.32 -7.63 9.33
CA THR A 115 -0.23 -7.17 10.71
C THR A 115 0.15 -5.69 10.70
N PHE A 116 -0.79 -4.84 11.14
CA PHE A 116 -0.59 -3.41 11.18
C PHE A 116 0.12 -2.98 12.46
N ALA A 117 0.98 -1.98 12.32
CA ALA A 117 1.45 -1.18 13.43
C ALA A 117 0.29 -0.46 14.13
N TYR A 118 0.40 -0.29 15.44
CA TYR A 118 -0.68 0.33 16.23
C TYR A 118 -0.89 1.83 15.91
N GLU A 119 0.13 2.52 15.46
CA GLU A 119 0.13 3.98 15.29
C GLU A 119 0.48 4.48 13.88
N VAL A 120 0.09 3.76 12.83
CA VAL A 120 0.19 4.31 11.47
C VAL A 120 -0.62 5.61 11.40
N GLU A 121 0.05 6.70 10.98
CA GLU A 121 -0.55 8.05 10.92
C GLU A 121 -1.09 8.38 9.53
N TYR A 122 -0.58 7.73 8.49
CA TYR A 122 -0.98 7.99 7.11
C TYR A 122 -1.05 6.71 6.28
N ILE A 123 -2.14 6.54 5.55
CA ILE A 123 -2.30 5.53 4.51
C ILE A 123 -2.76 6.22 3.23
N GLY A 124 -1.96 6.07 2.18
CA GLY A 124 -2.23 6.65 0.87
C GLY A 124 -3.42 6.00 0.16
N PRO A 125 -3.93 6.62 -0.91
CA PRO A 125 -5.04 6.05 -1.68
C PRO A 125 -4.57 4.78 -2.42
N TYR A 126 -5.51 3.84 -2.56
CA TYR A 126 -5.34 2.57 -3.30
C TYR A 126 -4.25 1.63 -2.73
N THR A 127 -3.77 1.88 -1.51
CA THR A 127 -2.66 1.12 -0.92
C THR A 127 -2.88 -0.38 -0.94
N PHE A 128 -4.10 -0.84 -0.60
CA PHE A 128 -4.43 -2.27 -0.52
C PHE A 128 -5.47 -2.72 -1.56
N ASP A 129 -5.83 -1.86 -2.52
CA ASP A 129 -6.81 -2.20 -3.55
C ASP A 129 -6.29 -3.36 -4.42
N GLY A 130 -7.16 -4.33 -4.73
CA GLY A 130 -6.79 -5.52 -5.49
C GLY A 130 -6.02 -6.57 -4.68
N THR A 131 -6.03 -6.48 -3.34
CA THR A 131 -5.48 -7.52 -2.46
C THR A 131 -6.58 -8.39 -1.89
N PRO A 132 -6.37 -9.72 -1.73
CA PRO A 132 -7.30 -10.60 -1.00
C PRO A 132 -7.53 -10.14 0.44
N TRP A 133 -6.54 -9.53 1.08
CA TRP A 133 -6.71 -8.96 2.41
C TRP A 133 -7.88 -7.95 2.45
N LEU A 134 -7.93 -7.01 1.50
CA LEU A 134 -9.02 -6.01 1.43
C LEU A 134 -10.34 -6.66 1.02
N GLU A 135 -10.33 -7.58 0.05
CA GLU A 135 -11.53 -8.25 -0.42
C GLU A 135 -12.21 -9.10 0.67
N ASN A 136 -11.44 -9.65 1.60
CA ASN A 136 -11.93 -10.42 2.73
C ASN A 136 -12.46 -9.57 3.89
N GLN A 137 -12.25 -8.23 3.87
CA GLN A 137 -12.88 -7.36 4.87
C GLN A 137 -14.41 -7.32 4.68
N PRO A 138 -15.19 -7.13 5.74
CA PRO A 138 -16.64 -6.93 5.62
C PRO A 138 -16.95 -5.65 4.83
N ASP A 139 -18.14 -5.60 4.22
CA ASP A 139 -18.63 -4.37 3.62
C ASP A 139 -18.93 -3.32 4.69
N GLY A 140 -18.75 -2.06 4.34
CA GLY A 140 -18.87 -0.91 5.24
C GLY A 140 -17.55 -0.17 5.45
N GLU A 141 -17.45 0.52 6.60
CA GLU A 141 -16.26 1.29 6.95
C GLU A 141 -15.13 0.37 7.41
N ILE A 142 -13.99 0.45 6.73
CA ILE A 142 -12.77 -0.27 7.08
C ILE A 142 -11.85 0.69 7.84
N TYR A 143 -11.56 0.35 9.09
CA TYR A 143 -10.63 1.09 9.95
C TYR A 143 -9.31 0.34 10.09
N ILE A 144 -8.21 1.09 10.07
CA ILE A 144 -6.87 0.61 10.39
C ILE A 144 -6.35 1.49 11.53
N GLY A 145 -6.27 0.94 12.73
CA GLY A 145 -5.96 1.74 13.93
C GLY A 145 -6.94 2.90 14.12
N LYS A 146 -6.43 4.12 14.09
CA LYS A 146 -7.20 5.37 14.22
C LYS A 146 -7.57 6.02 12.88
N LEU A 147 -7.37 5.31 11.77
CA LEU A 147 -7.64 5.80 10.42
C LEU A 147 -8.90 5.15 9.85
N LEU A 148 -9.80 5.94 9.27
CA LEU A 148 -10.84 5.41 8.39
C LEU A 148 -10.21 5.27 6.99
N TYR A 149 -9.85 4.03 6.64
CA TYR A 149 -9.16 3.75 5.39
C TYR A 149 -10.08 3.85 4.18
N LYS A 150 -11.23 3.14 4.23
CA LYS A 150 -12.10 3.02 3.06
C LYS A 150 -13.51 2.57 3.47
N TYR A 151 -14.53 2.99 2.72
CA TYR A 151 -15.82 2.31 2.67
C TYR A 151 -15.78 1.26 1.55
N LYS A 152 -16.05 -0.01 1.88
CA LYS A 152 -16.08 -1.13 0.95
C LYS A 152 -17.51 -1.55 0.64
N GLY A 153 -17.71 -2.08 -0.55
CA GLY A 153 -19.01 -2.58 -1.02
C GLY A 153 -19.93 -1.49 -1.56
N GLU A 154 -21.15 -1.89 -1.92
CA GLU A 154 -22.16 -0.98 -2.43
C GLU A 154 -22.83 -0.22 -1.27
N MET A 155 -22.80 1.11 -1.33
CA MET A 155 -23.43 1.94 -0.32
C MET A 155 -24.93 2.07 -0.61
N PRO A 156 -25.82 1.68 0.31
CA PRO A 156 -27.26 1.87 0.14
C PRO A 156 -27.62 3.34 -0.04
N SER A 157 -28.70 3.59 -0.80
CA SER A 157 -29.23 4.95 -0.95
C SER A 157 -29.67 5.54 0.40
N ASN A 158 -29.45 6.85 0.58
CA ASN A 158 -29.77 7.58 1.81
C ASN A 158 -28.99 7.11 3.05
N THR A 159 -27.74 6.66 2.85
CA THR A 159 -26.87 6.28 3.96
C THR A 159 -26.38 7.51 4.73
N SER A 160 -26.48 7.42 6.05
CA SER A 160 -25.86 8.35 7.00
C SER A 160 -24.77 7.63 7.76
N ILE A 161 -23.56 8.19 7.77
CA ILE A 161 -22.39 7.62 8.46
C ILE A 161 -22.09 8.43 9.73
N VAL A 162 -21.85 7.73 10.82
CA VAL A 162 -21.28 8.29 12.05
C VAL A 162 -19.86 7.74 12.20
N ILE A 163 -18.87 8.59 11.97
CA ILE A 163 -17.47 8.19 12.08
C ILE A 163 -17.15 7.79 13.52
N LYS A 164 -16.47 6.67 13.68
CA LYS A 164 -16.11 6.06 14.97
C LYS A 164 -15.31 7.04 15.83
N ASP A 165 -15.66 7.15 17.12
CA ASP A 165 -14.89 7.92 18.08
C ASP A 165 -13.45 7.42 18.18
N GLY A 166 -12.50 8.36 18.33
CA GLY A 166 -11.07 8.09 18.32
C GLY A 166 -10.45 8.08 16.92
N THR A 167 -11.26 8.19 15.86
CA THR A 167 -10.73 8.37 14.50
C THR A 167 -9.98 9.69 14.40
N LYS A 168 -8.73 9.64 13.94
CA LYS A 168 -7.84 10.79 13.76
C LYS A 168 -7.84 11.32 12.33
N LEU A 169 -7.94 10.43 11.35
CA LEU A 169 -7.87 10.77 9.94
C LEU A 169 -8.86 9.94 9.12
N ILE A 170 -9.45 10.58 8.12
CA ILE A 170 -10.16 9.91 7.02
C ILE A 170 -9.22 9.89 5.83
N CYS A 171 -8.82 8.71 5.39
CA CYS A 171 -7.86 8.56 4.31
C CYS A 171 -8.39 9.09 2.98
N LYS A 172 -7.48 9.52 2.12
CA LYS A 172 -7.82 10.00 0.78
C LYS A 172 -8.61 8.93 0.02
N SER A 173 -9.70 9.33 -0.61
CA SER A 173 -10.61 8.44 -1.35
C SER A 173 -11.41 7.44 -0.48
N ALA A 174 -11.46 7.63 0.85
CA ALA A 174 -12.19 6.73 1.75
C ALA A 174 -13.65 6.50 1.34
N PHE A 175 -14.33 7.52 0.86
CA PHE A 175 -15.73 7.45 0.37
C PHE A 175 -15.84 7.58 -1.15
N ASN A 176 -14.79 7.23 -1.89
CA ASN A 176 -14.85 7.30 -3.35
C ASN A 176 -15.97 6.39 -3.89
N ASN A 177 -16.79 6.93 -4.81
CA ASN A 177 -17.96 6.26 -5.38
C ASN A 177 -19.08 5.89 -4.38
N CYS A 178 -19.09 6.41 -3.17
CA CYS A 178 -20.17 6.22 -2.19
C CYS A 178 -21.42 7.07 -2.56
N LYS A 179 -22.08 6.73 -3.66
CA LYS A 179 -23.20 7.50 -4.23
C LYS A 179 -24.43 7.59 -3.32
N GLY A 180 -24.55 6.65 -2.37
CA GLY A 180 -25.66 6.60 -1.40
C GLY A 180 -25.46 7.51 -0.19
N LEU A 181 -24.29 8.12 -0.02
CA LEU A 181 -23.95 8.92 1.15
C LEU A 181 -24.73 10.24 1.16
N THR A 182 -25.48 10.49 2.22
CA THR A 182 -26.29 11.71 2.38
C THR A 182 -25.84 12.59 3.54
N SER A 183 -25.22 11.99 4.56
CA SER A 183 -24.67 12.75 5.69
C SER A 183 -23.50 12.02 6.35
N ILE A 184 -22.60 12.81 6.95
CA ILE A 184 -21.49 12.30 7.77
C ILE A 184 -21.46 13.10 9.08
N THR A 185 -21.38 12.40 10.20
CA THR A 185 -21.10 12.98 11.51
C THR A 185 -19.66 12.68 11.88
N PHE A 186 -18.88 13.71 12.17
CA PHE A 186 -17.48 13.59 12.53
C PHE A 186 -17.28 13.59 14.05
N PRO A 187 -16.37 12.77 14.58
CA PRO A 187 -16.01 12.81 16.00
C PRO A 187 -15.13 14.03 16.29
N SER A 188 -15.11 14.46 17.55
CA SER A 188 -14.23 15.55 18.01
C SER A 188 -12.73 15.20 17.97
N SER A 189 -12.41 13.92 17.80
CA SER A 189 -11.03 13.42 17.71
C SER A 189 -10.40 13.60 16.33
N LEU A 190 -11.19 13.97 15.31
CA LEU A 190 -10.67 14.12 13.94
C LEU A 190 -9.71 15.31 13.88
N GLU A 191 -8.53 15.07 13.32
CA GLU A 191 -7.50 16.07 13.11
C GLU A 191 -7.65 16.70 11.72
N ALA A 192 -7.35 18.00 11.59
CA ALA A 192 -7.51 18.78 10.36
C ALA A 192 -6.24 18.74 9.49
#